data_f8f0c1f529f3792d62030dab645d6e4c
#
_entry.id   f8f0c1f529f3792d62030dab645d6e4c
#
_cell.length_a   1.000
_cell.length_b   1.000
_cell.length_c   1.000
_cell.angle_alpha   90.00
_cell.angle_beta   90.00
_cell.angle_gamma   90.00
#
_symmetry.space_group_name_H-M   'P 1'
#
loop_
_entity.id
_entity.type
_entity.pdbx_description
1 polymer ?
#
loop_
_entity_poly.entity_id
_entity_poly.type
_entity_poly.pdbx_seq_one_letter_code
_entity_poly.pdbx_strand_id
1 'polypeptide(L)'
;MVNAKEVKKVIKENGINTKKISVRCSIEGYEEVIRVTLKDIYLPLKKIEAIVRKAFEVVGYDEYSNEILAGGNTFVFVEYDYNIYEEAVNAKLEEAEAKLKELKNQPVTYGYELANKGNLVIYGNKETDQIIITDKTDRSKRSWYNINKYDMARALLALETA
;
A
#
# COMPACT_ATOMS: atom_id res chain seq x y z
N MET A 1 10.63 -22.52 11.88
CA MET A 1 10.33 -21.88 10.58
C MET A 1 8.83 -21.84 10.40
N VAL A 2 8.27 -20.67 10.16
CA VAL A 2 6.85 -20.45 9.86
C VAL A 2 6.53 -21.09 8.50
N ASN A 3 5.35 -21.67 8.36
CA ASN A 3 4.93 -22.24 7.08
C ASN A 3 3.71 -21.50 6.50
N ALA A 4 3.55 -21.59 5.17
CA ALA A 4 2.50 -20.88 4.45
C ALA A 4 1.07 -21.23 4.90
N LYS A 5 0.84 -22.43 5.44
CA LYS A 5 -0.47 -22.84 5.95
C LYS A 5 -0.82 -22.11 7.24
N GLU A 6 0.17 -21.93 8.14
CA GLU A 6 0.00 -21.18 9.38
C GLU A 6 -0.32 -19.72 9.10
N VAL A 7 0.41 -19.07 8.17
CA VAL A 7 0.15 -17.69 7.78
C VAL A 7 -1.27 -17.55 7.21
N LYS A 8 -1.67 -18.42 6.30
CA LYS A 8 -3.04 -18.42 5.74
C LYS A 8 -4.10 -18.68 6.81
N LYS A 9 -3.82 -19.55 7.78
CA LYS A 9 -4.72 -19.82 8.90
C LYS A 9 -4.97 -18.55 9.71
N VAL A 10 -3.92 -17.83 10.11
CA VAL A 10 -4.03 -16.57 10.87
C VAL A 10 -4.82 -15.52 10.09
N ILE A 11 -4.57 -15.35 8.79
CA ILE A 11 -5.32 -14.42 7.95
C ILE A 11 -6.81 -14.80 7.92
N LYS A 12 -7.13 -16.09 7.76
CA LYS A 12 -8.51 -16.60 7.72
C LYS A 12 -9.24 -16.43 9.06
N GLU A 13 -8.57 -16.65 10.18
CA GLU A 13 -9.12 -16.46 11.54
C GLU A 13 -9.48 -15.00 11.81
N ASN A 14 -8.85 -14.05 11.12
CA ASN A 14 -9.20 -12.63 11.14
C ASN A 14 -10.28 -12.24 10.09
N GLY A 15 -11.02 -13.22 9.55
CA GLY A 15 -12.18 -13.00 8.69
C GLY A 15 -11.85 -12.68 7.23
N ILE A 16 -10.61 -12.92 6.78
CA ILE A 16 -10.19 -12.62 5.41
C ILE A 16 -10.16 -13.90 4.57
N ASN A 17 -10.79 -13.87 3.40
CA ASN A 17 -10.77 -15.00 2.46
C ASN A 17 -9.37 -15.14 1.81
N THR A 18 -8.76 -16.30 1.96
CA THR A 18 -7.39 -16.56 1.48
C THR A 18 -7.30 -17.18 0.08
N LYS A 19 -8.43 -17.34 -0.64
CA LYS A 19 -8.43 -17.96 -1.99
C LYS A 19 -7.54 -17.19 -2.99
N LYS A 20 -7.50 -15.87 -2.88
CA LYS A 20 -6.70 -14.98 -3.73
C LYS A 20 -5.44 -14.48 -3.02
N ILE A 21 -4.92 -15.24 -2.06
CA ILE A 21 -3.69 -14.93 -1.34
C ILE A 21 -2.67 -16.06 -1.56
N SER A 22 -1.51 -15.69 -2.07
CA SER A 22 -0.34 -16.57 -2.14
C SER A 22 0.59 -16.26 -0.97
N VAL A 23 1.16 -17.28 -0.38
CA VAL A 23 2.15 -17.12 0.71
C VAL A 23 3.36 -17.98 0.39
N ARG A 24 4.54 -17.37 0.49
CA ARG A 24 5.84 -18.05 0.39
C ARG A 24 6.64 -17.72 1.64
N CYS A 25 7.16 -18.77 2.27
CA CYS A 25 8.13 -18.66 3.38
C CYS A 25 9.46 -19.21 2.90
N SER A 26 10.53 -18.49 3.13
CA SER A 26 11.90 -18.84 2.74
C SER A 26 12.90 -18.44 3.82
N ILE A 27 14.09 -19.03 3.76
CA ILE A 27 15.25 -18.56 4.50
C ILE A 27 16.15 -17.86 3.50
N GLU A 28 16.49 -16.61 3.78
CA GLU A 28 17.34 -15.77 2.96
C GLU A 28 18.55 -15.33 3.82
N GLY A 29 19.69 -15.99 3.60
CA GLY A 29 20.84 -15.86 4.50
C GLY A 29 20.55 -16.50 5.87
N TYR A 30 20.54 -15.69 6.92
CA TYR A 30 20.25 -16.10 8.29
C TYR A 30 18.87 -15.63 8.77
N GLU A 31 18.04 -15.11 7.86
CA GLU A 31 16.76 -14.50 8.15
C GLU A 31 15.60 -15.35 7.59
N GLU A 32 14.51 -15.39 8.32
CA GLU A 32 13.25 -15.94 7.80
C GLU A 32 12.45 -14.85 7.10
N VAL A 33 11.95 -15.16 5.89
CA VAL A 33 11.20 -14.19 5.08
C VAL A 33 9.83 -14.76 4.73
N ILE A 34 8.79 -14.01 5.07
CA ILE A 34 7.39 -14.31 4.74
C ILE A 34 6.94 -13.29 3.70
N ARG A 35 6.64 -13.79 2.48
CA ARG A 35 6.05 -12.98 1.39
C ARG A 35 4.60 -13.35 1.18
N VAL A 36 3.71 -12.39 1.31
CA VAL A 36 2.28 -12.53 1.08
C VAL A 36 1.90 -11.72 -0.16
N THR A 37 1.50 -12.41 -1.23
CA THR A 37 1.11 -11.79 -2.49
C THR A 37 -0.40 -11.83 -2.65
N LEU A 38 -1.02 -10.67 -2.80
CA LEU A 38 -2.45 -10.48 -2.96
C LEU A 38 -2.82 -10.47 -4.44
N LYS A 39 -3.65 -11.42 -4.87
CA LYS A 39 -4.11 -11.58 -6.26
C LYS A 39 -5.47 -10.91 -6.51
N ASP A 40 -5.78 -9.91 -5.73
CA ASP A 40 -6.97 -9.08 -5.89
C ASP A 40 -6.70 -7.72 -5.22
N ILE A 41 -6.86 -6.64 -5.98
CA ILE A 41 -6.61 -5.26 -5.52
C ILE A 41 -7.59 -4.79 -4.44
N TYR A 42 -8.74 -5.46 -4.30
CA TYR A 42 -9.74 -5.14 -3.26
C TYR A 42 -9.47 -5.86 -1.93
N LEU A 43 -8.45 -6.72 -1.85
CA LEU A 43 -8.01 -7.25 -0.57
C LEU A 43 -7.37 -6.16 0.29
N PRO A 44 -7.70 -6.07 1.59
CA PRO A 44 -7.24 -4.99 2.45
C PRO A 44 -5.77 -5.17 2.84
N LEU A 45 -4.83 -4.75 1.98
CA LEU A 45 -3.38 -4.93 2.13
C LEU A 45 -2.90 -4.53 3.52
N LYS A 46 -3.19 -3.30 3.95
CA LYS A 46 -2.72 -2.79 5.25
C LYS A 46 -3.24 -3.58 6.44
N LYS A 47 -4.47 -4.06 6.37
CA LYS A 47 -5.04 -4.94 7.41
C LYS A 47 -4.34 -6.29 7.43
N ILE A 48 -4.11 -6.89 6.27
CA ILE A 48 -3.39 -8.17 6.14
C ILE A 48 -1.96 -8.02 6.64
N GLU A 49 -1.26 -6.96 6.23
CA GLU A 49 0.09 -6.64 6.68
C GLU A 49 0.15 -6.55 8.22
N ALA A 50 -0.74 -5.78 8.83
CA ALA A 50 -0.79 -5.63 10.30
C ALA A 50 -1.04 -6.97 11.02
N ILE A 51 -1.94 -7.81 10.48
CA ILE A 51 -2.24 -9.13 11.04
C ILE A 51 -1.01 -10.05 10.98
N VAL A 52 -0.36 -10.13 9.81
CA VAL A 52 0.76 -11.05 9.60
C VAL A 52 2.00 -10.57 10.36
N ARG A 53 2.30 -9.27 10.34
CA ARG A 53 3.41 -8.70 11.14
C ARG A 53 3.21 -8.97 12.63
N LYS A 54 2.05 -8.68 13.16
CA LYS A 54 1.74 -8.92 14.58
C LYS A 54 1.94 -10.38 15.00
N ALA A 55 1.64 -11.33 14.10
CA ALA A 55 1.69 -12.75 14.40
C ALA A 55 3.10 -13.37 14.22
N PHE A 56 3.90 -12.85 13.29
CA PHE A 56 5.11 -13.54 12.85
C PHE A 56 6.36 -12.67 12.76
N GLU A 57 6.26 -11.35 12.67
CA GLU A 57 7.43 -10.50 12.52
C GLU A 57 8.24 -10.45 13.82
N VAL A 58 9.51 -10.74 13.71
CA VAL A 58 10.49 -10.64 14.80
C VAL A 58 11.71 -9.92 14.25
N VAL A 59 12.03 -8.76 14.82
CA VAL A 59 13.21 -7.99 14.41
C VAL A 59 13.99 -7.62 15.66
N GLY A 60 15.22 -8.13 15.76
CA GLY A 60 16.17 -7.77 16.81
C GLY A 60 16.90 -6.47 16.47
N TYR A 61 17.05 -5.59 17.45
CA TYR A 61 17.80 -4.34 17.33
C TYR A 61 18.94 -4.28 18.35
N ASP A 62 20.05 -3.68 17.93
CA ASP A 62 21.10 -3.29 18.85
C ASP A 62 20.60 -2.16 19.77
N GLU A 63 20.80 -2.30 21.08
CA GLU A 63 20.27 -1.37 22.08
C GLU A 63 20.92 0.04 22.00
N TYR A 64 22.13 0.15 21.41
CA TYR A 64 22.89 1.41 21.36
C TYR A 64 22.77 2.10 20.00
N SER A 65 22.87 1.34 18.91
CA SER A 65 22.87 1.91 17.55
C SER A 65 21.49 1.94 16.90
N ASN A 66 20.50 1.20 17.43
CA ASN A 66 19.21 0.92 16.81
C ASN A 66 19.33 0.25 15.42
N GLU A 67 20.49 -0.33 15.13
CA GLU A 67 20.67 -1.12 13.89
C GLU A 67 20.03 -2.49 14.04
N ILE A 68 19.52 -3.04 12.93
CA ILE A 68 18.95 -4.39 12.92
C ILE A 68 20.09 -5.39 13.11
N LEU A 69 19.96 -6.24 14.12
CA LEU A 69 20.90 -7.32 14.37
C LEU A 69 20.81 -8.37 13.25
N ALA A 70 21.95 -8.85 12.77
CA ALA A 70 22.00 -9.90 11.78
C ALA A 70 21.68 -11.27 12.39
N GLY A 71 20.78 -12.00 11.78
CA GLY A 71 20.42 -13.37 12.12
C GLY A 71 19.25 -13.49 13.11
N GLY A 72 18.40 -14.47 12.83
CA GLY A 72 17.27 -14.81 13.71
C GLY A 72 16.04 -13.92 13.54
N ASN A 73 16.05 -12.98 12.59
CA ASN A 73 14.88 -12.15 12.32
C ASN A 73 13.88 -12.89 11.44
N THR A 74 12.61 -12.49 11.55
CA THR A 74 11.52 -12.88 10.64
C THR A 74 10.93 -11.60 10.03
N PHE A 75 11.15 -11.40 8.74
CA PHE A 75 10.62 -10.26 7.99
C PHE A 75 9.32 -10.63 7.27
N VAL A 76 8.37 -9.71 7.29
CA VAL A 76 7.07 -9.84 6.63
C VAL A 76 6.93 -8.81 5.54
N PHE A 77 6.66 -9.26 4.31
CA PHE A 77 6.34 -8.42 3.15
C PHE A 77 4.96 -8.77 2.64
N VAL A 78 4.10 -7.78 2.49
CA VAL A 78 2.76 -7.93 1.92
C VAL A 78 2.62 -6.98 0.75
N GLU A 79 2.30 -7.54 -0.43
CA GLU A 79 2.22 -6.77 -1.66
C GLU A 79 1.10 -7.30 -2.56
N TYR A 80 0.60 -6.47 -3.47
CA TYR A 80 -0.24 -6.96 -4.56
C TYR A 80 0.61 -7.68 -5.61
N ASP A 81 0.01 -8.64 -6.30
CA ASP A 81 0.60 -9.22 -7.51
C ASP A 81 0.86 -8.11 -8.52
N TYR A 82 2.10 -8.06 -9.01
CA TYR A 82 2.57 -6.97 -9.87
C TYR A 82 1.68 -6.78 -11.11
N ASN A 83 1.37 -7.86 -11.82
CA ASN A 83 0.60 -7.76 -13.06
C ASN A 83 -0.83 -7.28 -12.79
N ILE A 84 -1.47 -7.81 -11.76
CA ILE A 84 -2.83 -7.42 -11.36
C ILE A 84 -2.87 -5.95 -10.94
N TYR A 85 -1.86 -5.50 -10.20
CA TYR A 85 -1.76 -4.09 -9.77
C TYR A 85 -1.53 -3.16 -10.96
N GLU A 86 -0.61 -3.48 -11.86
CA GLU A 86 -0.32 -2.68 -13.06
C GLU A 86 -1.52 -2.63 -14.03
N GLU A 87 -2.25 -3.73 -14.20
CA GLU A 87 -3.50 -3.73 -14.98
C GLU A 87 -4.54 -2.78 -14.37
N ALA A 88 -4.70 -2.80 -13.06
CA ALA A 88 -5.62 -1.90 -12.36
C ALA A 88 -5.19 -0.43 -12.45
N VAL A 89 -3.89 -0.13 -12.36
CA VAL A 89 -3.35 1.23 -12.58
C VAL A 89 -3.59 1.68 -14.02
N ASN A 90 -3.32 0.82 -15.00
CA ASN A 90 -3.52 1.13 -16.42
C ASN A 90 -4.99 1.42 -16.76
N ALA A 91 -5.92 0.71 -16.11
CA ALA A 91 -7.36 0.98 -16.26
C ALA A 91 -7.78 2.38 -15.75
N LYS A 92 -6.95 3.03 -14.92
CA LYS A 92 -7.19 4.39 -14.40
C LYS A 92 -6.50 5.51 -15.19
N LEU A 93 -5.70 5.20 -16.21
CA LEU A 93 -4.89 6.21 -16.91
C LEU A 93 -5.72 7.30 -17.60
N GLU A 94 -6.83 6.96 -18.24
CA GLU A 94 -7.70 7.95 -18.88
C GLU A 94 -8.33 8.89 -17.87
N GLU A 95 -8.84 8.36 -16.76
CA GLU A 95 -9.38 9.15 -15.66
C GLU A 95 -8.29 10.07 -15.05
N ALA A 96 -7.08 9.52 -14.87
CA ALA A 96 -5.93 10.27 -14.35
C ALA A 96 -5.54 11.44 -15.26
N GLU A 97 -5.48 11.23 -16.56
CA GLU A 97 -5.18 12.29 -17.54
C GLU A 97 -6.25 13.40 -17.51
N ALA A 98 -7.54 13.03 -17.42
CA ALA A 98 -8.63 13.99 -17.29
C ALA A 98 -8.50 14.83 -16.00
N LYS A 99 -8.18 14.20 -14.87
CA LYS A 99 -7.96 14.89 -13.59
C LYS A 99 -6.75 15.82 -13.60
N LEU A 100 -5.66 15.42 -14.22
CA LEU A 100 -4.47 16.27 -14.38
C LEU A 100 -4.74 17.49 -15.29
N LYS A 101 -5.52 17.29 -16.36
CA LYS A 101 -5.95 18.40 -17.22
C LYS A 101 -6.85 19.37 -16.47
N GLU A 102 -7.76 18.84 -15.65
CA GLU A 102 -8.61 19.63 -14.76
C GLU A 102 -7.76 20.48 -13.82
N LEU A 103 -6.80 19.86 -13.10
CA LEU A 103 -5.89 20.56 -12.20
C LEU A 103 -5.09 21.65 -12.91
N LYS A 104 -4.55 21.38 -14.09
CA LYS A 104 -3.76 22.34 -14.87
C LYS A 104 -4.55 23.61 -15.20
N ASN A 105 -5.84 23.47 -15.48
CA ASN A 105 -6.72 24.57 -15.85
C ASN A 105 -7.26 25.37 -14.64
N GLN A 106 -7.01 24.91 -13.41
CA GLN A 106 -7.45 25.65 -12.23
C GLN A 106 -6.55 26.85 -11.93
N PRO A 107 -7.12 28.01 -11.53
CA PRO A 107 -6.34 29.16 -11.10
C PRO A 107 -5.67 28.92 -9.74
N VAL A 108 -6.20 28.02 -8.92
CA VAL A 108 -5.69 27.69 -7.60
C VAL A 108 -4.40 26.91 -7.70
N THR A 109 -3.38 27.31 -6.93
CA THR A 109 -2.06 26.68 -6.96
C THR A 109 -1.96 25.46 -6.05
N TYR A 110 -2.69 25.44 -4.93
CA TYR A 110 -2.70 24.30 -4.01
C TYR A 110 -4.09 24.02 -3.45
N GLY A 111 -4.30 22.77 -3.00
CA GLY A 111 -5.51 22.37 -2.27
C GLY A 111 -6.75 22.18 -3.15
N TYR A 112 -6.57 22.08 -4.47
CA TYR A 112 -7.67 21.76 -5.38
C TYR A 112 -8.07 20.29 -5.23
N GLU A 113 -9.34 20.05 -4.86
CA GLU A 113 -9.89 18.70 -4.70
C GLU A 113 -10.13 18.06 -6.08
N LEU A 114 -9.41 16.98 -6.36
CA LEU A 114 -9.48 16.23 -7.62
C LEU A 114 -10.47 15.06 -7.58
N ALA A 115 -10.55 14.39 -6.44
CA ALA A 115 -11.46 13.27 -6.21
C ALA A 115 -11.65 13.04 -4.70
N ASN A 116 -12.74 12.38 -4.32
CA ASN A 116 -12.97 11.98 -2.95
C ASN A 116 -13.74 10.65 -2.87
N LYS A 117 -13.60 9.96 -1.72
CA LYS A 117 -14.42 8.81 -1.34
C LYS A 117 -14.56 8.79 0.19
N GLY A 118 -15.77 9.06 0.68
CA GLY A 118 -15.98 9.22 2.11
C GLY A 118 -15.14 10.37 2.70
N ASN A 119 -14.29 10.03 3.66
CA ASN A 119 -13.39 11.00 4.29
C ASN A 119 -12.06 11.17 3.53
N LEU A 120 -11.73 10.27 2.61
CA LEU A 120 -10.50 10.36 1.82
C LEU A 120 -10.67 11.33 0.66
N VAL A 121 -9.66 12.17 0.45
CA VAL A 121 -9.63 13.19 -0.58
C VAL A 121 -8.28 13.21 -1.27
N ILE A 122 -8.31 13.39 -2.59
CA ILE A 122 -7.12 13.68 -3.39
C ILE A 122 -7.08 15.17 -3.68
N TYR A 123 -6.00 15.82 -3.25
CA TYR A 123 -5.70 17.21 -3.56
C TYR A 123 -4.53 17.32 -4.53
N GLY A 124 -4.64 18.25 -5.47
CA GLY A 124 -3.53 18.68 -6.31
C GLY A 124 -2.84 19.91 -5.73
N ASN A 125 -1.51 19.94 -5.76
CA ASN A 125 -0.68 21.07 -5.40
C ASN A 125 0.31 21.34 -6.54
N LYS A 126 0.06 22.41 -7.31
CA LYS A 126 0.92 22.81 -8.44
C LYS A 126 2.21 23.49 -8.02
N GLU A 127 2.27 24.06 -6.82
CA GLU A 127 3.48 24.71 -6.30
C GLU A 127 4.57 23.69 -5.97
N THR A 128 4.18 22.56 -5.39
CA THR A 128 5.11 21.50 -4.99
C THR A 128 5.16 20.34 -5.99
N ASP A 129 4.41 20.44 -7.09
CA ASP A 129 4.27 19.39 -8.10
C ASP A 129 3.84 18.03 -7.50
N GLN A 130 2.86 18.08 -6.58
CA GLN A 130 2.43 16.92 -5.80
C GLN A 130 0.92 16.70 -5.85
N ILE A 131 0.57 15.41 -5.78
CA ILE A 131 -0.78 14.91 -5.51
C ILE A 131 -0.77 14.35 -4.09
N ILE A 132 -1.75 14.72 -3.28
CA ILE A 132 -1.82 14.35 -1.88
C ILE A 132 -3.13 13.62 -1.62
N ILE A 133 -3.07 12.41 -1.11
CA ILE A 133 -4.22 11.73 -0.53
C ILE A 133 -4.19 11.97 0.97
N THR A 134 -5.30 12.42 1.54
CA THR A 134 -5.42 12.63 2.98
C THR A 134 -6.82 12.27 3.47
N ASP A 135 -6.92 11.92 4.75
CA ASP A 135 -8.18 11.78 5.45
C ASP A 135 -8.60 13.13 6.03
N LYS A 136 -9.84 13.59 5.75
CA LYS A 136 -10.38 14.86 6.27
C LYS A 136 -10.47 14.89 7.80
N THR A 137 -10.61 13.73 8.42
CA THR A 137 -10.73 13.58 9.88
C THR A 137 -9.40 13.35 10.57
N ASP A 138 -8.40 12.83 9.83
CA ASP A 138 -7.06 12.56 10.35
C ASP A 138 -5.99 12.98 9.36
N ARG A 139 -5.61 14.25 9.40
CA ARG A 139 -4.62 14.84 8.50
C ARG A 139 -3.19 14.30 8.70
N SER A 140 -2.93 13.47 9.72
CA SER A 140 -1.65 12.78 9.86
C SER A 140 -1.49 11.64 8.85
N LYS A 141 -2.61 11.09 8.39
CA LYS A 141 -2.63 10.06 7.35
C LYS A 141 -2.58 10.68 5.97
N ARG A 142 -1.37 10.76 5.41
CA ARG A 142 -1.12 11.35 4.10
C ARG A 142 -0.24 10.44 3.26
N SER A 143 -0.56 10.37 1.97
CA SER A 143 0.29 9.77 0.95
C SER A 143 0.57 10.81 -0.14
N TRP A 144 1.80 10.81 -0.66
CA TRP A 144 2.31 11.80 -1.59
C TRP A 144 2.69 11.14 -2.91
N TYR A 145 2.32 11.76 -4.00
CA TYR A 145 2.60 11.32 -5.36
C TYR A 145 3.05 12.52 -6.20
N ASN A 146 3.80 12.27 -7.26
CA ASN A 146 4.17 13.33 -8.21
C ASN A 146 3.01 13.64 -9.17
N ILE A 147 2.99 14.85 -9.74
CA ILE A 147 2.02 15.20 -10.77
C ILE A 147 2.43 14.57 -12.11
N ASN A 148 2.09 13.31 -12.28
CA ASN A 148 2.16 12.59 -13.55
C ASN A 148 1.00 11.59 -13.65
N LYS A 149 0.71 11.10 -14.86
CA LYS A 149 -0.47 10.26 -15.11
C LYS A 149 -0.45 8.93 -14.36
N TYR A 150 0.71 8.32 -14.19
CA TYR A 150 0.83 7.04 -13.49
C TYR A 150 0.62 7.20 -11.99
N ASP A 151 1.22 8.21 -11.38
CA ASP A 151 1.04 8.50 -9.97
C ASP A 151 -0.37 8.96 -9.66
N MET A 152 -1.00 9.73 -10.55
CA MET A 152 -2.43 10.07 -10.41
C MET A 152 -3.32 8.83 -10.52
N ALA A 153 -3.02 7.91 -11.45
CA ALA A 153 -3.75 6.65 -11.57
C ALA A 153 -3.62 5.78 -10.31
N ARG A 154 -2.42 5.71 -9.72
CA ARG A 154 -2.17 5.03 -8.43
C ARG A 154 -2.93 5.69 -7.28
N ALA A 155 -2.98 7.01 -7.25
CA ALA A 155 -3.76 7.76 -6.26
C ALA A 155 -5.27 7.47 -6.36
N LEU A 156 -5.81 7.46 -7.57
CA LEU A 156 -7.21 7.10 -7.83
C LEU A 156 -7.51 5.66 -7.44
N LEU A 157 -6.62 4.73 -7.76
CA LEU A 157 -6.75 3.32 -7.37
C LEU A 157 -6.72 3.16 -5.85
N ALA A 158 -5.79 3.85 -5.17
CA ALA A 158 -5.71 3.84 -3.70
C ALA A 158 -6.99 4.39 -3.05
N LEU A 159 -7.59 5.44 -3.64
CA LEU A 159 -8.87 5.98 -3.20
C LEU A 159 -10.01 4.96 -3.39
N GLU A 160 -10.04 4.26 -4.52
CA GLU A 160 -11.08 3.28 -4.83
C GLU A 160 -11.02 2.05 -3.92
N THR A 161 -9.82 1.59 -3.58
CA THR A 161 -9.59 0.37 -2.79
C THR A 161 -9.55 0.59 -1.27
N ALA A 162 -9.64 1.82 -0.84
CA ALA A 162 -9.64 2.22 0.58
C ALA A 162 -10.95 1.90 1.32
#